data_7741064534e31626903b73708c2e5655
#
_entry.id   7741064534e31626903b73708c2e5655
#
_cell.length_a   1.000
_cell.length_b   1.000
_cell.length_c   1.000
_cell.angle_alpha   90.00
_cell.angle_beta   90.00
_cell.angle_gamma   90.00
#
_symmetry.space_group_name_H-M   'P 1'
#
loop_
_entity.id
_entity.type
_entity.pdbx_description
1 polymer ?
#
loop_
_entity_poly.entity_id
_entity_poly.type
_entity_poly.pdbx_seq_one_letter_code
_entity_poly.pdbx_strand_id
1 'polypeptide(L)'
;MKRRYTTFIFGLIALVVVGFLTGCVTLRPATVHVNKDLRAYTHVYVSETQAIYSTSVSHRGDGPTSYSVSVNPRDVLVGIFAKNGFIVLPRLDERLKSKTLMVSYGKSGRRRVLLAAYVKEITIQLVSAETGELVATATAEGRDSTEAEEIEQAITRALDAIFK
;
A
#
# COMPACT_ATOMS: atom_id res chain seq x y z
N MET A 1 35.11 11.10 -43.88
CA MET A 1 33.63 10.90 -43.65
C MET A 1 33.30 9.78 -42.64
N LYS A 2 33.98 8.61 -42.66
CA LYS A 2 33.68 7.48 -41.72
C LYS A 2 33.68 7.84 -40.21
N ARG A 3 34.60 8.69 -39.77
CA ARG A 3 34.79 9.03 -38.32
C ARG A 3 33.59 9.84 -37.75
N ARG A 4 32.85 10.62 -38.56
CA ARG A 4 31.69 11.39 -38.14
C ARG A 4 30.45 10.50 -37.93
N TYR A 5 30.28 9.47 -38.75
CA TYR A 5 29.16 8.52 -38.60
C TYR A 5 29.29 7.65 -37.32
N THR A 6 30.53 7.26 -37.01
CA THR A 6 30.77 6.46 -35.77
C THR A 6 30.41 7.24 -34.52
N THR A 7 30.75 8.52 -34.43
CA THR A 7 30.41 9.37 -33.28
C THR A 7 28.89 9.58 -33.19
N PHE A 8 28.18 9.72 -34.32
CA PHE A 8 26.74 9.85 -34.32
C PHE A 8 26.02 8.59 -33.87
N ILE A 9 26.49 7.42 -34.30
CA ILE A 9 25.94 6.12 -33.90
C ILE A 9 26.18 5.88 -32.39
N PHE A 10 27.35 6.18 -31.85
CA PHE A 10 27.62 6.07 -30.41
C PHE A 10 26.75 7.03 -29.58
N GLY A 11 26.51 8.25 -30.05
CA GLY A 11 25.62 9.21 -29.40
C GLY A 11 24.18 8.72 -29.38
N LEU A 12 23.69 8.13 -30.49
CA LEU A 12 22.34 7.58 -30.58
C LEU A 12 22.16 6.36 -29.65
N ILE A 13 23.14 5.47 -29.61
CA ILE A 13 23.11 4.30 -28.71
C ILE A 13 23.13 4.75 -27.25
N ALA A 14 23.94 5.73 -26.88
CA ALA A 14 23.98 6.27 -25.54
C ALA A 14 22.64 6.89 -25.12
N LEU A 15 21.97 7.62 -26.02
CA LEU A 15 20.66 8.21 -25.78
C LEU A 15 19.57 7.15 -25.56
N VAL A 16 19.60 6.08 -26.36
CA VAL A 16 18.67 4.95 -26.23
C VAL A 16 18.90 4.21 -24.92
N VAL A 17 20.16 3.95 -24.52
CA VAL A 17 20.48 3.28 -23.26
C VAL A 17 20.05 4.11 -22.06
N VAL A 18 20.23 5.43 -22.07
CA VAL A 18 19.75 6.33 -21.01
C VAL A 18 18.23 6.32 -20.92
N GLY A 19 17.51 6.24 -22.05
CA GLY A 19 16.04 6.14 -22.06
C GLY A 19 15.49 4.86 -21.44
N PHE A 20 16.22 3.75 -21.51
CA PHE A 20 15.82 2.48 -20.86
C PHE A 20 16.13 2.45 -19.35
N LEU A 21 16.99 3.32 -18.83
CA LEU A 21 17.35 3.37 -17.40
C LEU A 21 16.35 4.14 -16.53
N THR A 22 15.43 4.90 -17.12
CA THR A 22 14.36 5.60 -16.40
C THR A 22 13.11 4.73 -16.18
N GLY A 23 13.28 3.43 -16.04
CA GLY A 23 12.18 2.52 -15.72
C GLY A 23 11.53 2.87 -14.39
N CYS A 24 10.42 3.62 -14.41
CA CYS A 24 9.56 3.77 -13.25
C CYS A 24 9.15 2.37 -12.77
N VAL A 25 9.46 2.04 -11.53
CA VAL A 25 8.96 0.79 -10.94
C VAL A 25 7.45 0.90 -10.80
N THR A 26 6.75 0.16 -11.65
CA THR A 26 5.30 0.05 -11.59
C THR A 26 4.89 -0.88 -10.46
N LEU A 27 4.02 -0.40 -9.58
CA LEU A 27 3.34 -1.23 -8.59
C LEU A 27 2.29 -2.10 -9.31
N ARG A 28 2.18 -3.36 -8.91
CA ARG A 28 1.15 -4.26 -9.43
C ARG A 28 -0.24 -3.74 -9.07
N PRO A 29 -1.26 -3.99 -9.92
CA PRO A 29 -2.65 -3.75 -9.52
C PRO A 29 -2.96 -4.47 -8.21
N ALA A 30 -3.83 -3.87 -7.38
CA ALA A 30 -4.31 -4.55 -6.20
C ALA A 30 -5.14 -5.79 -6.60
N THR A 31 -4.98 -6.87 -5.86
CA THR A 31 -5.76 -8.09 -6.03
C THR A 31 -6.87 -8.10 -4.97
N VAL A 32 -8.11 -8.34 -5.40
CA VAL A 32 -9.28 -8.35 -4.52
C VAL A 32 -10.06 -9.64 -4.72
N HIS A 33 -10.47 -10.26 -3.63
CA HIS A 33 -11.43 -11.36 -3.59
C HIS A 33 -12.58 -10.98 -2.66
N VAL A 34 -13.79 -10.97 -3.18
CA VAL A 34 -15.02 -10.69 -2.43
C VAL A 34 -15.85 -11.97 -2.41
N ASN A 35 -16.05 -12.53 -1.22
CA ASN A 35 -16.81 -13.77 -1.03
C ASN A 35 -18.28 -13.50 -0.68
N LYS A 36 -18.57 -12.33 -0.08
CA LYS A 36 -19.92 -11.93 0.35
C LYS A 36 -20.16 -10.45 0.07
N ASP A 37 -21.43 -10.07 -0.09
CA ASP A 37 -21.80 -8.68 -0.32
C ASP A 37 -21.42 -7.81 0.91
N LEU A 38 -20.58 -6.82 0.68
CA LEU A 38 -20.14 -5.87 1.69
C LEU A 38 -21.28 -4.95 2.15
N ARG A 39 -22.33 -4.75 1.33
CA ARG A 39 -23.49 -3.91 1.64
C ARG A 39 -24.33 -4.44 2.78
N ALA A 40 -24.18 -5.71 3.13
CA ALA A 40 -24.82 -6.31 4.30
C ALA A 40 -24.26 -5.76 5.63
N TYR A 41 -23.09 -5.13 5.58
CA TYR A 41 -22.37 -4.65 6.75
C TYR A 41 -22.37 -3.13 6.80
N THR A 42 -22.60 -2.57 7.97
CA THR A 42 -22.64 -1.11 8.20
C THR A 42 -21.62 -0.65 9.22
N HIS A 43 -21.05 -1.59 9.96
CA HIS A 43 -20.10 -1.31 11.04
C HIS A 43 -18.77 -2.01 10.77
N VAL A 44 -17.70 -1.41 11.27
CA VAL A 44 -16.37 -2.02 11.25
C VAL A 44 -15.73 -1.93 12.63
N TYR A 45 -15.04 -2.98 13.00
CA TYR A 45 -14.08 -2.98 14.09
C TYR A 45 -12.70 -3.24 13.52
N VAL A 46 -11.77 -2.31 13.74
CA VAL A 46 -10.39 -2.44 13.28
C VAL A 46 -9.53 -2.86 14.45
N SER A 47 -8.82 -3.97 14.28
CA SER A 47 -7.90 -4.49 15.30
C SER A 47 -6.82 -3.47 15.66
N GLU A 48 -6.41 -3.46 16.93
CA GLU A 48 -5.34 -2.59 17.39
C GLU A 48 -4.03 -2.89 16.64
N THR A 49 -3.30 -1.83 16.31
CA THR A 49 -2.00 -1.91 15.64
C THR A 49 -1.01 -0.97 16.33
N GLN A 50 0.27 -1.27 16.16
CA GLN A 50 1.33 -0.39 16.64
C GLN A 50 1.67 0.65 15.59
N ALA A 51 1.99 1.85 16.05
CA ALA A 51 2.52 2.89 15.16
C ALA A 51 3.89 2.48 14.60
N ILE A 52 4.09 2.76 13.33
CA ILE A 52 5.33 2.49 12.60
C ILE A 52 6.06 3.82 12.43
N TYR A 53 7.26 3.88 12.96
CA TYR A 53 8.13 5.05 12.88
C TYR A 53 9.22 4.78 11.85
N SER A 54 9.40 5.72 10.94
CA SER A 54 10.42 5.63 9.89
C SER A 54 11.14 6.96 9.74
N THR A 55 12.45 6.90 9.51
CA THR A 55 13.27 8.07 9.26
C THR A 55 13.93 7.93 7.89
N SER A 56 13.82 8.94 7.07
CA SER A 56 14.53 9.06 5.81
C SER A 56 15.59 10.14 5.91
N VAL A 57 16.78 9.87 5.39
CA VAL A 57 17.89 10.83 5.31
C VAL A 57 18.15 11.14 3.85
N SER A 58 17.99 12.40 3.48
CA SER A 58 18.31 12.90 2.14
C SER A 58 19.61 13.71 2.20
N HIS A 59 20.52 13.42 1.31
CA HIS A 59 21.75 14.21 1.11
C HIS A 59 21.55 15.10 -0.11
N ARG A 60 21.17 16.34 0.12
CA ARG A 60 21.10 17.37 -0.92
C ARG A 60 22.09 18.49 -0.56
N GLY A 61 22.81 19.01 -1.52
CA GLY A 61 23.91 19.98 -1.50
C GLY A 61 24.24 20.82 -0.26
N ASP A 62 23.27 21.11 0.60
CA ASP A 62 23.41 21.94 1.81
C ASP A 62 23.58 21.10 3.11
N GLY A 63 23.81 19.80 3.00
CA GLY A 63 23.97 18.88 4.14
C GLY A 63 22.88 17.82 4.26
N PRO A 64 23.02 16.87 5.20
CA PRO A 64 22.05 15.83 5.41
C PRO A 64 20.77 16.40 6.05
N THR A 65 19.64 16.25 5.37
CA THR A 65 18.32 16.56 5.92
C THR A 65 17.63 15.24 6.28
N SER A 66 17.19 15.12 7.53
CA SER A 66 16.39 13.96 7.97
C SER A 66 14.95 14.39 8.22
N TYR A 67 13.99 13.56 7.81
CA TYR A 67 12.61 13.67 8.24
C TYR A 67 12.11 12.33 8.78
N SER A 68 11.26 12.40 9.79
CA SER A 68 10.66 11.23 10.40
C SER A 68 9.17 11.24 10.16
N VAL A 69 8.64 10.09 9.76
CA VAL A 69 7.22 9.86 9.52
C VAL A 69 6.76 8.75 10.44
N SER A 70 5.58 8.90 11.01
CA SER A 70 4.91 7.82 11.72
C SER A 70 3.54 7.58 11.13
N VAL A 71 3.16 6.32 11.00
CA VAL A 71 1.82 5.92 10.60
C VAL A 71 1.31 4.84 11.54
N ASN A 72 0.07 4.99 11.98
CA ASN A 72 -0.65 3.90 12.62
C ASN A 72 -1.57 3.27 11.57
N PRO A 73 -1.33 2.02 11.15
CA PRO A 73 -2.16 1.36 10.14
C PRO A 73 -3.64 1.33 10.49
N ARG A 74 -3.97 1.20 11.79
CA ARG A 74 -5.35 1.28 12.27
C ARG A 74 -6.02 2.61 11.91
N ASP A 75 -5.32 3.72 12.10
CA ASP A 75 -5.90 5.04 11.85
C ASP A 75 -6.14 5.27 10.35
N VAL A 76 -5.26 4.76 9.51
CA VAL A 76 -5.45 4.78 8.04
C VAL A 76 -6.69 3.96 7.65
N LEU A 77 -6.80 2.73 8.18
CA LEU A 77 -7.97 1.87 7.95
C LEU A 77 -9.26 2.54 8.40
N VAL A 78 -9.30 3.04 9.64
CA VAL A 78 -10.43 3.76 10.22
C VAL A 78 -10.86 4.94 9.34
N GLY A 79 -9.90 5.75 8.91
CA GLY A 79 -10.17 6.92 8.06
C GLY A 79 -10.81 6.52 6.72
N ILE A 80 -10.33 5.46 6.08
CA ILE A 80 -10.85 5.01 4.79
C ILE A 80 -12.24 4.39 4.95
N PHE A 81 -12.48 3.54 5.97
CA PHE A 81 -13.79 2.97 6.23
C PHE A 81 -14.83 4.05 6.55
N ALA A 82 -14.48 5.04 7.39
CA ALA A 82 -15.37 6.16 7.70
C ALA A 82 -15.73 6.97 6.44
N LYS A 83 -14.78 7.24 5.53
CA LYS A 83 -15.04 7.90 4.24
C LYS A 83 -15.97 7.10 3.34
N ASN A 84 -15.97 5.77 3.47
CA ASN A 84 -16.87 4.88 2.71
C ASN A 84 -18.22 4.60 3.43
N GLY A 85 -18.53 5.37 4.48
CA GLY A 85 -19.82 5.36 5.14
C GLY A 85 -20.00 4.29 6.22
N PHE A 86 -18.95 3.61 6.63
CA PHE A 86 -19.00 2.65 7.73
C PHE A 86 -18.92 3.36 9.09
N ILE A 87 -19.67 2.85 10.04
CA ILE A 87 -19.58 3.25 11.45
C ILE A 87 -18.45 2.48 12.10
N VAL A 88 -17.44 3.19 12.56
CA VAL A 88 -16.27 2.57 13.22
C VAL A 88 -16.56 2.35 14.69
N LEU A 89 -16.47 1.10 15.13
CA LEU A 89 -16.68 0.73 16.53
C LEU A 89 -15.34 0.77 17.30
N PRO A 90 -15.30 1.40 18.49
CA PRO A 90 -14.11 1.41 19.33
C PRO A 90 -13.83 0.03 19.95
N ARG A 91 -14.86 -0.79 20.08
CA ARG A 91 -14.81 -2.17 20.56
C ARG A 91 -15.91 -3.00 19.90
N LEU A 92 -15.71 -4.30 19.86
CA LEU A 92 -16.73 -5.20 19.32
C LEU A 92 -17.96 -5.22 20.24
N ASP A 93 -19.16 -4.99 19.67
CA ASP A 93 -20.44 -5.06 20.38
C ASP A 93 -21.19 -6.32 19.93
N GLU A 94 -21.54 -7.19 20.87
CA GLU A 94 -22.25 -8.45 20.62
C GLU A 94 -23.57 -8.25 19.85
N ARG A 95 -24.28 -7.13 20.12
CA ARG A 95 -25.57 -6.82 19.49
C ARG A 95 -25.46 -6.38 18.04
N LEU A 96 -24.24 -5.98 17.62
CA LEU A 96 -23.99 -5.46 16.27
C LEU A 96 -23.17 -6.45 15.42
N LYS A 97 -22.81 -7.61 15.94
CA LYS A 97 -21.94 -8.58 15.26
C LYS A 97 -22.43 -8.95 13.86
N SER A 98 -23.73 -9.13 13.67
CA SER A 98 -24.30 -9.50 12.36
C SER A 98 -24.11 -8.43 11.28
N LYS A 99 -23.86 -7.19 11.68
CA LYS A 99 -23.64 -6.04 10.77
C LYS A 99 -22.21 -5.51 10.85
N THR A 100 -21.30 -6.19 11.53
CA THR A 100 -19.93 -5.73 11.78
C THR A 100 -18.91 -6.58 11.03
N LEU A 101 -18.00 -5.90 10.35
CA LEU A 101 -16.77 -6.49 9.83
C LEU A 101 -15.64 -6.30 10.83
N MET A 102 -14.92 -7.35 11.12
CA MET A 102 -13.61 -7.27 11.75
C MET A 102 -12.57 -7.07 10.66
N VAL A 103 -11.74 -6.04 10.83
CA VAL A 103 -10.71 -5.64 9.87
C VAL A 103 -9.35 -5.86 10.47
N SER A 104 -8.52 -6.58 9.76
CA SER A 104 -7.11 -6.77 10.10
C SER A 104 -6.23 -6.53 8.87
N TYR A 105 -4.97 -6.20 9.09
CA TYR A 105 -3.97 -6.13 8.07
C TYR A 105 -2.73 -6.94 8.45
N GLY A 106 -2.00 -7.38 7.43
CA GLY A 106 -0.75 -8.08 7.62
C GLY A 106 0.24 -7.79 6.49
N LYS A 107 1.53 -7.80 6.83
CA LYS A 107 2.60 -7.80 5.82
C LYS A 107 2.63 -9.18 5.18
N SER A 108 2.19 -9.30 3.93
CA SER A 108 2.09 -10.57 3.22
C SER A 108 3.35 -10.92 2.44
N GLY A 109 4.20 -9.94 2.17
CA GLY A 109 5.44 -10.19 1.45
C GLY A 109 6.22 -8.94 1.10
N ARG A 110 7.26 -9.19 0.32
CA ARG A 110 8.01 -8.13 -0.37
C ARG A 110 8.49 -8.65 -1.72
N ARG A 111 8.38 -7.85 -2.74
CA ARG A 111 8.89 -8.17 -4.08
C ARG A 111 10.13 -7.35 -4.37
N ARG A 112 11.18 -8.04 -4.82
CA ARG A 112 12.36 -7.36 -5.36
C ARG A 112 12.00 -6.76 -6.71
N VAL A 113 12.30 -5.49 -6.86
CA VAL A 113 12.13 -4.78 -8.10
C VAL A 113 13.48 -4.39 -8.67
N LEU A 114 13.99 -3.54 -9.11
CA LEU A 114 15.28 -3.29 -9.75
C LEU A 114 16.44 -3.23 -8.73
N LEU A 115 17.58 -3.87 -9.07
CA LEU A 115 18.91 -3.79 -8.44
C LEU A 115 18.97 -4.03 -6.92
N ALA A 116 18.28 -3.34 -6.08
CA ALA A 116 18.22 -3.56 -4.63
C ALA A 116 16.95 -3.00 -4.00
N ALA A 117 16.03 -2.47 -4.82
CA ALA A 117 14.77 -1.93 -4.34
C ALA A 117 13.75 -3.04 -4.09
N TYR A 118 12.96 -2.85 -3.04
CA TYR A 118 11.86 -3.74 -2.68
C TYR A 118 10.56 -2.93 -2.63
N VAL A 119 9.45 -3.57 -2.93
CA VAL A 119 8.11 -3.10 -2.62
C VAL A 119 7.52 -3.99 -1.54
N LYS A 120 6.80 -3.40 -0.60
CA LYS A 120 6.09 -4.14 0.45
C LYS A 120 4.71 -4.51 -0.04
N GLU A 121 4.28 -5.70 0.36
CA GLU A 121 2.95 -6.22 0.07
C GLU A 121 2.15 -6.31 1.35
N ILE A 122 0.98 -5.72 1.35
CA ILE A 122 0.05 -5.68 2.48
C ILE A 122 -1.24 -6.38 2.06
N THR A 123 -1.71 -7.27 2.90
CA THR A 123 -3.02 -7.91 2.76
C THR A 123 -3.95 -7.41 3.85
N ILE A 124 -5.14 -6.98 3.45
CA ILE A 124 -6.25 -6.62 4.33
C ILE A 124 -7.28 -7.73 4.27
N GLN A 125 -7.80 -8.11 5.44
CA GLN A 125 -8.84 -9.11 5.58
C GLN A 125 -10.06 -8.50 6.26
N LEU A 126 -11.22 -8.71 5.67
CA LEU A 126 -12.53 -8.35 6.20
C LEU A 126 -13.26 -9.62 6.58
N VAL A 127 -13.51 -9.81 7.85
CA VAL A 127 -14.10 -11.03 8.42
C VAL A 127 -15.42 -10.67 9.09
N SER A 128 -16.47 -11.46 8.89
CA SER A 128 -17.74 -11.29 9.59
C SER A 128 -17.53 -11.49 11.10
N ALA A 129 -17.92 -10.50 11.89
CA ALA A 129 -17.82 -10.61 13.36
C ALA A 129 -18.77 -11.64 13.95
N GLU A 130 -19.83 -12.01 13.23
CA GLU A 130 -20.81 -13.01 13.66
C GLU A 130 -20.34 -14.43 13.37
N THR A 131 -19.88 -14.69 12.14
CA THR A 131 -19.59 -16.07 11.70
C THR A 131 -18.10 -16.41 11.67
N GLY A 132 -17.21 -15.42 11.75
CA GLY A 132 -15.77 -15.60 11.58
C GLY A 132 -15.35 -15.90 10.14
N GLU A 133 -16.28 -15.84 9.17
CA GLU A 133 -15.97 -16.14 7.78
C GLU A 133 -15.32 -14.95 7.07
N LEU A 134 -14.41 -15.23 6.16
CA LEU A 134 -13.78 -14.22 5.31
C LEU A 134 -14.81 -13.66 4.32
N VAL A 135 -15.11 -12.37 4.45
CA VAL A 135 -16.04 -11.63 3.58
C VAL A 135 -15.32 -11.10 2.36
N ALA A 136 -14.17 -10.46 2.56
CA ALA A 136 -13.33 -9.98 1.49
C ALA A 136 -11.85 -9.95 1.91
N THR A 137 -10.97 -10.02 0.94
CA THR A 137 -9.54 -9.77 1.13
C THR A 137 -9.01 -8.94 -0.03
N ALA A 138 -8.05 -8.08 0.27
CA ALA A 138 -7.34 -7.33 -0.74
C ALA A 138 -5.85 -7.27 -0.43
N THR A 139 -5.05 -7.41 -1.46
CA THR A 139 -3.59 -7.31 -1.38
C THR A 139 -3.10 -6.26 -2.34
N ALA A 140 -2.27 -5.35 -1.86
CA ALA A 140 -1.65 -4.32 -2.68
C ALA A 140 -0.19 -4.07 -2.29
N GLU A 141 0.56 -3.57 -3.24
CA GLU A 141 1.94 -3.15 -3.07
C GLU A 141 2.01 -1.68 -2.70
N GLY A 142 2.96 -1.33 -1.82
CA GLY A 142 3.36 0.04 -1.53
C GLY A 142 4.86 0.24 -1.73
N ARG A 143 5.22 1.40 -2.22
CA ARG A 143 6.60 1.83 -2.37
C ARG A 143 6.67 3.34 -2.22
N ASP A 144 7.42 3.78 -1.22
CA ASP A 144 7.66 5.19 -0.99
C ASP A 144 9.06 5.38 -0.38
N SER A 145 9.35 6.57 0.12
CA SER A 145 10.63 6.93 0.72
C SER A 145 10.85 6.34 2.10
N THR A 146 9.79 6.01 2.82
CA THR A 146 9.84 5.39 4.15
C THR A 146 8.91 4.19 4.28
N GLU A 147 9.20 3.31 5.23
CA GLU A 147 8.34 2.15 5.52
C GLU A 147 6.92 2.55 5.92
N ALA A 148 6.77 3.65 6.66
CA ALA A 148 5.48 4.17 7.08
C ALA A 148 4.62 4.54 5.87
N GLU A 149 5.19 5.30 4.94
CA GLU A 149 4.52 5.74 3.70
C GLU A 149 4.21 4.54 2.77
N GLU A 150 5.13 3.56 2.65
CA GLU A 150 4.88 2.34 1.89
C GLU A 150 3.64 1.58 2.39
N ILE A 151 3.49 1.47 3.71
CA ILE A 151 2.37 0.77 4.33
C ILE A 151 1.07 1.55 4.15
N GLU A 152 1.09 2.87 4.36
CA GLU A 152 -0.06 3.73 4.13
C GLU A 152 -0.55 3.64 2.68
N GLN A 153 0.38 3.74 1.73
CA GLN A 153 0.08 3.61 0.30
C GLN A 153 -0.54 2.25 -0.03
N ALA A 154 0.04 1.15 0.49
CA ALA A 154 -0.47 -0.19 0.23
C ALA A 154 -1.87 -0.39 0.81
N ILE A 155 -2.13 0.06 2.04
CA ILE A 155 -3.45 0.00 2.68
C ILE A 155 -4.48 0.78 1.85
N THR A 156 -4.14 2.01 1.47
CA THR A 156 -5.03 2.86 0.67
C THR A 156 -5.39 2.19 -0.66
N ARG A 157 -4.40 1.68 -1.39
CA ARG A 157 -4.62 0.99 -2.66
C ARG A 157 -5.43 -0.29 -2.53
N ALA A 158 -5.23 -1.05 -1.47
CA ALA A 158 -5.99 -2.28 -1.21
C ALA A 158 -7.47 -1.97 -0.95
N LEU A 159 -7.77 -0.99 -0.10
CA LEU A 159 -9.15 -0.61 0.22
C LEU A 159 -9.84 0.12 -0.94
N ASP A 160 -9.15 0.98 -1.65
CA ASP A 160 -9.70 1.61 -2.87
C ASP A 160 -10.13 0.57 -3.90
N ALA A 161 -9.43 -0.55 -3.97
CA ALA A 161 -9.80 -1.62 -4.88
C ALA A 161 -11.01 -2.44 -4.40
N ILE A 162 -11.27 -2.49 -3.08
CA ILE A 162 -12.47 -3.13 -2.50
C ILE A 162 -13.73 -2.27 -2.74
N PHE A 163 -13.60 -0.94 -2.63
CA PHE A 163 -14.73 -0.02 -2.65
C PHE A 163 -15.07 0.56 -4.05
N LYS A 164 -14.32 0.17 -5.08
CA LYS A 164 -14.65 0.48 -6.49
C LYS A 164 -15.77 -0.41 -7.01
#